data_adbee71dc975cbda34bdba19975a19b5
#
_entry.id   adbee71dc975cbda34bdba19975a19b5
#
_cell.length_a   1.000
_cell.length_b   1.000
_cell.length_c   1.000
_cell.angle_alpha   90.00
_cell.angle_beta   90.00
_cell.angle_gamma   90.00
#
_symmetry.space_group_name_H-M   'P 1'
#
loop_
_entity.id
_entity.type
_entity.pdbx_description
1 polymer ?
#
loop_
_entity_poly.entity_id
_entity_poly.type
_entity_poly.pdbx_seq_one_letter_code
_entity_poly.pdbx_strand_id
1 'polypeptide(L)'
;GRRTPFILIGTLVAAVALVGLSFVDNAQLSRISDVSAIDDPAALTSIYETESDARLLTPSGESFVLSEKYTEDQFTAIRSQITENGKATTNPEYTDFVVPARQACAWQTTAESPVTLIFFIGLLLIVLVSMATFRSPAVALMPDVTMKPLRSKANAVINLMGSAGGILVLALGMVFATSAVRNSLMSYTGYFAVIAGIMLVSLVIFMLTVREPKFVEEMHAQSQEYGLQEAGDDTPGSTRGLSRGEKVSLGFILASIVLWFMGYNAVTSKYSVYASNILHKDFNLTLIIAQAAAILSYLPVGMVASRVGRKKTILAGVVMLTAAFGVAAFLGDGSPTVLMNCMFALAGIAWATINVNSFPMVVELCSGGDVGRYTGFYYTASMAAQVVTPIFSGFLMDKLGMRVLFPYACVFTALAFVTMLFVKHGDSRPIAKKGVEALEDLDAD
;
A
#
# COMPACT_ATOMS: atom_id res chain seq x y z
N GLY A 1 -4.57 11.71 -27.38
CA GLY A 1 -4.11 12.87 -26.59
C GLY A 1 -2.79 12.58 -25.94
N ARG A 2 -1.94 13.57 -25.75
CA ARG A 2 -0.62 13.37 -25.12
C ARG A 2 -0.78 13.14 -23.61
N ARG A 3 -0.09 12.14 -23.06
CA ARG A 3 -0.11 11.80 -21.63
C ARG A 3 0.96 12.49 -20.81
N THR A 4 2.10 12.80 -21.44
CA THR A 4 3.27 13.44 -20.81
C THR A 4 2.96 14.71 -20.00
N PRO A 5 2.10 15.66 -20.45
CA PRO A 5 1.77 16.86 -19.67
C PRO A 5 1.13 16.55 -18.31
N PHE A 6 0.24 15.54 -18.26
CA PHE A 6 -0.42 15.14 -17.00
C PHE A 6 0.57 14.52 -16.02
N ILE A 7 1.54 13.73 -16.54
CA ILE A 7 2.61 13.14 -15.74
C ILE A 7 3.48 14.27 -15.16
N LEU A 8 3.89 15.24 -15.99
CA LEU A 8 4.71 16.38 -15.57
C LEU A 8 4.02 17.19 -14.47
N ILE A 9 2.82 17.70 -14.74
CA ILE A 9 2.10 18.57 -13.81
C ILE A 9 1.76 17.84 -12.51
N GLY A 10 1.22 16.61 -12.62
CA GLY A 10 0.84 15.81 -11.46
C GLY A 10 2.03 15.50 -10.54
N THR A 11 3.19 15.13 -11.11
CA THR A 11 4.40 14.84 -10.32
C THR A 11 4.98 16.10 -9.67
N LEU A 12 5.03 17.24 -10.39
CA LEU A 12 5.53 18.51 -9.83
C LEU A 12 4.68 18.97 -8.66
N VAL A 13 3.35 19.01 -8.84
CA VAL A 13 2.43 19.45 -7.78
C VAL A 13 2.49 18.49 -6.58
N ALA A 14 2.55 17.17 -6.84
CA ALA A 14 2.68 16.19 -5.76
C ALA A 14 3.98 16.37 -4.95
N ALA A 15 5.12 16.58 -5.62
CA ALA A 15 6.41 16.76 -4.94
C ALA A 15 6.43 18.05 -4.08
N VAL A 16 5.93 19.16 -4.61
CA VAL A 16 5.85 20.43 -3.87
C VAL A 16 4.90 20.33 -2.68
N ALA A 17 3.71 19.74 -2.88
CA ALA A 17 2.72 19.59 -1.82
C ALA A 17 3.20 18.60 -0.74
N LEU A 18 3.96 17.56 -1.10
CA LEU A 18 4.56 16.61 -0.14
C LEU A 18 5.55 17.32 0.80
N VAL A 19 6.40 18.18 0.27
CA VAL A 19 7.30 19.00 1.11
C VAL A 19 6.49 20.01 1.92
N GLY A 20 5.45 20.61 1.34
CA GLY A 20 4.53 21.52 2.03
C GLY A 20 3.88 20.90 3.26
N LEU A 21 3.51 19.61 3.21
CA LEU A 21 2.98 18.87 4.36
C LEU A 21 3.91 18.90 5.56
N SER A 22 5.23 18.78 5.36
CA SER A 22 6.20 18.81 6.46
C SER A 22 6.31 20.17 7.14
N PHE A 23 6.10 21.27 6.42
CA PHE A 23 6.09 22.58 7.04
C PHE A 23 4.85 22.80 7.90
N VAL A 24 3.68 22.28 7.49
CA VAL A 24 2.47 22.34 8.31
C VAL A 24 2.61 21.44 9.54
N ASP A 25 3.22 20.28 9.41
CA ASP A 25 3.55 19.39 10.51
C ASP A 25 4.47 20.09 11.52
N ASN A 26 5.57 20.71 11.07
CA ASN A 26 6.45 21.49 11.92
C ASN A 26 5.74 22.67 12.62
N ALA A 27 4.80 23.32 11.93
CA ALA A 27 4.00 24.39 12.54
C ALA A 27 3.09 23.85 13.65
N GLN A 28 2.58 22.63 13.53
CA GLN A 28 1.84 21.97 14.61
C GLN A 28 2.78 21.59 15.77
N LEU A 29 3.93 21.00 15.48
CA LEU A 29 4.93 20.65 16.50
C LEU A 29 5.37 21.87 17.32
N SER A 30 5.51 23.04 16.70
CA SER A 30 5.85 24.27 17.40
C SER A 30 4.76 24.75 18.38
N ARG A 31 3.49 24.38 18.16
CA ARG A 31 2.38 24.69 19.08
C ARG A 31 2.31 23.79 20.29
N ILE A 32 2.86 22.59 20.18
CA ILE A 32 2.94 21.60 21.26
C ILE A 32 4.36 21.43 21.76
N SER A 33 5.19 22.50 21.67
CA SER A 33 6.59 22.46 22.05
C SER A 33 6.82 21.93 23.47
N ASP A 34 5.92 22.29 24.39
CA ASP A 34 6.01 21.95 25.81
C ASP A 34 5.86 20.45 26.08
N VAL A 35 5.18 19.72 25.17
CA VAL A 35 4.96 18.28 25.27
C VAL A 35 5.60 17.49 24.13
N SER A 36 6.27 18.17 23.18
CA SER A 36 6.84 17.51 21.99
C SER A 36 8.25 16.96 22.23
N ALA A 37 8.99 17.47 23.21
CA ALA A 37 10.34 17.01 23.50
C ALA A 37 10.33 15.58 24.06
N ILE A 38 10.97 14.65 23.34
CA ILE A 38 11.06 13.25 23.74
C ILE A 38 12.10 13.13 24.86
N ASP A 39 11.74 12.40 25.93
CA ASP A 39 12.59 12.15 27.09
C ASP A 39 13.00 13.42 27.89
N ASP A 40 12.39 14.56 27.62
CA ASP A 40 12.59 15.77 28.43
C ASP A 40 11.72 15.69 29.70
N PRO A 41 12.34 15.76 30.91
CA PRO A 41 11.60 15.75 32.16
C PRO A 41 10.54 16.86 32.26
N ALA A 42 10.84 18.08 31.79
CA ALA A 42 9.90 19.19 31.82
C ALA A 42 8.65 18.93 30.95
N ALA A 43 8.86 18.35 29.76
CA ALA A 43 7.76 17.94 28.89
C ALA A 43 6.90 16.82 29.51
N LEU A 44 7.53 15.86 30.17
CA LEU A 44 6.84 14.77 30.86
C LEU A 44 6.07 15.27 32.09
N THR A 45 6.62 16.23 32.86
CA THR A 45 5.88 16.89 33.93
C THR A 45 4.64 17.61 33.43
N SER A 46 4.76 18.41 32.36
CA SER A 46 3.63 19.11 31.76
C SER A 46 2.52 18.13 31.25
N ILE A 47 2.93 16.98 30.68
CA ILE A 47 1.98 15.93 30.29
C ILE A 47 1.29 15.33 31.49
N TYR A 48 2.03 15.03 32.57
CA TYR A 48 1.45 14.45 33.78
C TYR A 48 0.48 15.42 34.46
N GLU A 49 0.85 16.69 34.65
CA GLU A 49 -0.02 17.71 35.20
C GLU A 49 -1.32 17.89 34.43
N THR A 50 -1.27 17.77 33.08
CA THR A 50 -2.44 17.94 32.21
C THR A 50 -3.35 16.71 32.21
N GLU A 51 -2.78 15.50 32.18
CA GLU A 51 -3.51 14.25 31.89
C GLU A 51 -3.56 13.29 33.10
N SER A 52 -3.12 13.70 34.30
CA SER A 52 -3.03 12.83 35.49
C SER A 52 -4.33 12.10 35.82
N ASP A 53 -5.46 12.78 35.71
CA ASP A 53 -6.79 12.26 36.05
C ASP A 53 -7.61 11.85 34.83
N ALA A 54 -7.05 12.03 33.63
CA ALA A 54 -7.73 11.64 32.38
C ALA A 54 -7.75 10.11 32.21
N ARG A 55 -8.89 9.60 31.73
CA ARG A 55 -9.02 8.20 31.37
C ARG A 55 -8.46 7.98 29.97
N LEU A 56 -7.30 7.39 29.90
CA LEU A 56 -6.57 7.11 28.68
C LEU A 56 -6.67 5.65 28.27
N LEU A 57 -6.34 5.34 27.03
CA LEU A 57 -6.31 3.98 26.49
C LEU A 57 -4.89 3.63 26.05
N THR A 58 -4.42 2.45 26.43
CA THR A 58 -3.21 1.88 25.86
C THR A 58 -3.44 1.56 24.37
N PRO A 59 -2.37 1.37 23.57
CA PRO A 59 -2.51 0.89 22.19
C PRO A 59 -3.23 -0.45 22.07
N SER A 60 -3.19 -1.28 23.12
CA SER A 60 -3.94 -2.54 23.18
C SER A 60 -5.43 -2.39 23.49
N GLY A 61 -5.89 -1.18 23.88
CA GLY A 61 -7.28 -0.87 24.20
C GLY A 61 -7.64 -0.99 25.69
N GLU A 62 -6.65 -1.20 26.57
CA GLU A 62 -6.85 -1.20 28.02
C GLU A 62 -6.94 0.22 28.54
N SER A 63 -7.91 0.53 29.41
CA SER A 63 -8.06 1.86 30.01
C SER A 63 -7.21 1.99 31.27
N PHE A 64 -6.60 3.16 31.44
CA PHE A 64 -5.80 3.51 32.61
C PHE A 64 -5.97 4.99 32.97
N VAL A 65 -5.60 5.32 34.22
CA VAL A 65 -5.47 6.69 34.71
C VAL A 65 -4.03 6.86 35.24
N LEU A 66 -3.34 7.94 34.84
CA LEU A 66 -1.93 8.11 35.17
C LEU A 66 -1.68 8.22 36.68
N SER A 67 -2.49 9.01 37.38
CA SER A 67 -2.38 9.22 38.85
C SER A 67 -2.60 7.95 39.66
N GLU A 68 -3.35 6.97 39.13
CA GLU A 68 -3.54 5.67 39.78
C GLU A 68 -2.34 4.72 39.59
N LYS A 69 -1.56 4.92 38.52
CA LYS A 69 -0.51 4.00 38.12
C LYS A 69 0.91 4.49 38.43
N TYR A 70 1.16 5.80 38.33
CA TYR A 70 2.46 6.43 38.50
C TYR A 70 2.35 7.67 39.37
N THR A 71 3.39 7.90 40.18
CA THR A 71 3.66 9.25 40.71
C THR A 71 4.33 10.09 39.63
N GLU A 72 4.33 11.41 39.78
CA GLU A 72 4.98 12.32 38.83
C GLU A 72 6.46 11.98 38.64
N ASP A 73 7.20 11.71 39.72
CA ASP A 73 8.62 11.33 39.67
C ASP A 73 8.84 10.02 38.90
N GLN A 74 7.95 9.05 39.06
CA GLN A 74 8.02 7.79 38.33
C GLN A 74 7.73 7.98 36.85
N PHE A 75 6.70 8.75 36.51
CA PHE A 75 6.32 9.02 35.14
C PHE A 75 7.39 9.80 34.38
N THR A 76 7.95 10.83 34.97
CA THR A 76 9.02 11.66 34.39
C THR A 76 10.36 10.92 34.25
N ALA A 77 10.54 9.81 34.95
CA ALA A 77 11.69 8.93 34.82
C ALA A 77 11.59 7.95 33.63
N ILE A 78 10.40 7.72 33.05
CA ILE A 78 10.21 6.79 31.92
C ILE A 78 10.92 7.36 30.70
N ARG A 79 11.75 6.53 30.04
CA ARG A 79 12.50 6.91 28.83
C ARG A 79 11.98 6.15 27.61
N SER A 80 12.05 6.76 26.45
CA SER A 80 11.58 6.21 25.18
C SER A 80 12.33 4.95 24.75
N GLN A 81 13.56 4.79 25.21
CA GLN A 81 14.41 3.64 24.91
C GLN A 81 14.99 3.03 26.19
N ILE A 82 15.12 1.70 26.16
CA ILE A 82 15.83 0.89 27.14
C ILE A 82 16.97 0.12 26.43
N THR A 83 17.97 -0.29 27.20
CA THR A 83 19.07 -1.11 26.68
C THR A 83 18.82 -2.57 27.05
N GLU A 84 18.51 -3.40 26.06
CA GLU A 84 18.41 -4.84 26.21
C GLU A 84 19.52 -5.54 25.43
N ASN A 85 20.26 -6.45 26.08
CA ASN A 85 21.36 -7.19 25.45
C ASN A 85 22.38 -6.31 24.70
N GLY A 86 22.65 -5.11 25.23
CA GLY A 86 23.59 -4.16 24.63
C GLY A 86 23.06 -3.40 23.41
N LYS A 87 21.77 -3.52 23.09
CA LYS A 87 21.11 -2.78 22.02
C LYS A 87 20.01 -1.89 22.59
N ALA A 88 19.93 -0.67 22.04
CA ALA A 88 18.82 0.22 22.36
C ALA A 88 17.52 -0.31 21.70
N THR A 89 16.51 -0.56 22.51
CA THR A 89 15.18 -1.00 22.10
C THR A 89 14.13 0.00 22.55
N THR A 90 12.97 -0.02 21.90
CA THR A 90 11.82 0.79 22.31
C THR A 90 11.35 0.32 23.69
N ASN A 91 11.10 1.28 24.61
CA ASN A 91 10.53 0.98 25.92
C ASN A 91 9.01 0.73 25.79
N PRO A 92 8.50 -0.48 26.09
CA PRO A 92 7.08 -0.77 26.06
C PRO A 92 6.27 0.14 26.99
N GLU A 93 6.78 0.42 28.18
CA GLU A 93 6.14 1.27 29.17
C GLU A 93 5.93 2.70 28.66
N TYR A 94 6.93 3.23 27.95
CA TYR A 94 6.81 4.54 27.30
C TYR A 94 5.73 4.54 26.21
N THR A 95 5.70 3.48 25.39
CA THR A 95 4.70 3.34 24.31
C THR A 95 3.29 3.17 24.85
N ASP A 96 3.13 2.43 25.93
CA ASP A 96 1.81 2.10 26.47
C ASP A 96 1.19 3.20 27.30
N PHE A 97 2.00 4.05 27.96
CA PHE A 97 1.48 5.05 28.89
C PHE A 97 1.87 6.49 28.54
N VAL A 98 3.12 6.75 28.15
CA VAL A 98 3.56 8.12 27.85
C VAL A 98 3.05 8.58 26.48
N VAL A 99 3.08 7.73 25.47
CA VAL A 99 2.61 8.08 24.12
C VAL A 99 1.12 8.44 24.12
N PRO A 100 0.19 7.66 24.72
CA PRO A 100 -1.21 8.05 24.81
C PRO A 100 -1.46 9.36 25.54
N ALA A 101 -0.77 9.60 26.66
CA ALA A 101 -0.91 10.86 27.42
C ALA A 101 -0.43 12.06 26.58
N ARG A 102 0.70 11.92 25.89
CA ARG A 102 1.20 12.94 24.96
C ARG A 102 0.24 13.20 23.81
N GLN A 103 -0.38 12.15 23.27
CA GLN A 103 -1.39 12.27 22.22
C GLN A 103 -2.64 13.02 22.71
N ALA A 104 -3.08 12.79 23.95
CA ALA A 104 -4.19 13.50 24.53
C ALA A 104 -3.91 15.00 24.64
N CYS A 105 -2.75 15.41 25.17
CA CYS A 105 -2.33 16.81 25.23
C CYS A 105 -2.27 17.45 23.82
N ALA A 106 -1.69 16.74 22.84
CA ALA A 106 -1.60 17.24 21.47
C ALA A 106 -3.00 17.38 20.82
N TRP A 107 -3.93 16.50 21.18
CA TRP A 107 -5.32 16.57 20.72
C TRP A 107 -6.05 17.77 21.30
N GLN A 108 -5.89 18.09 22.58
CA GLN A 108 -6.49 19.28 23.21
C GLN A 108 -6.05 20.55 22.49
N THR A 109 -4.74 20.74 22.27
CA THR A 109 -4.19 21.89 21.54
C THR A 109 -4.74 21.96 20.08
N THR A 110 -4.91 20.81 19.44
CA THR A 110 -5.46 20.74 18.09
C THR A 110 -6.95 21.06 18.07
N ALA A 111 -7.70 20.64 19.07
CA ALA A 111 -9.14 20.93 19.19
C ALA A 111 -9.41 22.42 19.42
N GLU A 112 -8.56 23.09 20.20
CA GLU A 112 -8.64 24.55 20.45
C GLU A 112 -8.35 25.37 19.17
N SER A 113 -7.44 24.89 18.31
CA SER A 113 -7.08 25.57 17.06
C SER A 113 -6.83 24.58 15.92
N PRO A 114 -7.89 24.14 15.21
CA PRO A 114 -7.78 23.09 14.18
C PRO A 114 -7.21 23.57 12.84
N VAL A 115 -6.75 24.82 12.75
CA VAL A 115 -6.31 25.44 11.48
C VAL A 115 -5.17 24.65 10.83
N THR A 116 -4.15 24.24 11.57
CA THR A 116 -3.03 23.43 11.04
C THR A 116 -3.50 22.05 10.56
N LEU A 117 -4.42 21.42 11.25
CA LEU A 117 -5.02 20.15 10.83
C LEU A 117 -5.80 20.31 9.52
N ILE A 118 -6.58 21.38 9.37
CA ILE A 118 -7.33 21.68 8.14
C ILE A 118 -6.36 21.89 6.97
N PHE A 119 -5.29 22.66 7.16
CA PHE A 119 -4.26 22.86 6.14
C PHE A 119 -3.54 21.56 5.78
N PHE A 120 -3.23 20.72 6.77
CA PHE A 120 -2.61 19.41 6.55
C PHE A 120 -3.52 18.52 5.69
N ILE A 121 -4.81 18.42 6.03
CA ILE A 121 -5.79 17.65 5.27
C ILE A 121 -5.93 18.20 3.85
N GLY A 122 -5.96 19.53 3.68
CA GLY A 122 -6.04 20.18 2.37
C GLY A 122 -4.83 19.88 1.50
N LEU A 123 -3.62 19.99 2.03
CA LEU A 123 -2.38 19.63 1.31
C LEU A 123 -2.31 18.13 1.01
N LEU A 124 -2.69 17.28 1.95
CA LEU A 124 -2.77 15.84 1.72
C LEU A 124 -3.72 15.50 0.57
N LEU A 125 -4.88 16.16 0.51
CA LEU A 125 -5.82 16.01 -0.60
C LEU A 125 -5.18 16.44 -1.93
N ILE A 126 -4.43 17.55 -1.95
CA ILE A 126 -3.69 17.99 -3.13
C ILE A 126 -2.67 16.96 -3.57
N VAL A 127 -1.89 16.38 -2.64
CA VAL A 127 -0.95 15.28 -2.95
C VAL A 127 -1.70 14.11 -3.59
N LEU A 128 -2.78 13.63 -2.96
CA LEU A 128 -3.53 12.47 -3.44
C LEU A 128 -4.16 12.70 -4.82
N VAL A 129 -4.77 13.87 -5.06
CA VAL A 129 -5.34 14.24 -6.36
C VAL A 129 -4.25 14.33 -7.42
N SER A 130 -3.12 14.95 -7.10
CA SER A 130 -1.98 15.05 -8.02
C SER A 130 -1.39 13.70 -8.37
N MET A 131 -1.25 12.81 -7.37
CA MET A 131 -0.83 11.42 -7.56
C MET A 131 -1.81 10.64 -8.46
N ALA A 132 -3.11 10.81 -8.26
CA ALA A 132 -4.14 10.20 -9.12
C ALA A 132 -4.07 10.74 -10.56
N THR A 133 -3.82 12.04 -10.71
CA THR A 133 -3.73 12.72 -12.01
C THR A 133 -2.58 12.21 -12.85
N PHE A 134 -1.41 11.94 -12.28
CA PHE A 134 -0.30 11.41 -13.07
C PHE A 134 -0.31 9.88 -13.21
N ARG A 135 -0.80 9.13 -12.22
CA ARG A 135 -0.75 7.66 -12.21
C ARG A 135 -1.50 7.04 -13.39
N SER A 136 -2.71 7.50 -13.65
CA SER A 136 -3.54 6.96 -14.74
C SER A 136 -2.89 7.17 -16.11
N PRO A 137 -2.44 8.39 -16.50
CA PRO A 137 -1.69 8.59 -17.74
C PRO A 137 -0.36 7.82 -17.81
N ALA A 138 0.37 7.70 -16.69
CA ALA A 138 1.63 6.97 -16.65
C ALA A 138 1.44 5.47 -16.94
N VAL A 139 0.44 4.85 -16.31
CA VAL A 139 0.12 3.44 -16.57
C VAL A 139 -0.42 3.23 -18.00
N ALA A 140 -1.24 4.15 -18.49
CA ALA A 140 -1.81 4.08 -19.83
C ALA A 140 -0.79 4.38 -20.95
N LEU A 141 0.32 5.04 -20.64
CA LEU A 141 1.40 5.28 -21.60
C LEU A 141 2.02 3.96 -22.10
N MET A 142 2.15 2.96 -21.22
CA MET A 142 2.76 1.68 -21.58
C MET A 142 2.08 0.99 -22.77
N PRO A 143 0.76 0.72 -22.75
CA PRO A 143 0.11 0.11 -23.91
C PRO A 143 0.10 1.00 -25.16
N ASP A 144 0.23 2.34 -25.01
CA ASP A 144 0.29 3.27 -26.14
C ASP A 144 1.64 3.21 -26.88
N VAL A 145 2.73 2.81 -26.18
CA VAL A 145 4.10 2.75 -26.75
C VAL A 145 4.62 1.31 -26.90
N THR A 146 3.81 0.31 -26.62
CA THR A 146 4.24 -1.10 -26.63
C THR A 146 3.31 -1.95 -27.47
N MET A 147 3.89 -2.72 -28.40
CA MET A 147 3.16 -3.69 -29.22
C MET A 147 2.39 -4.69 -28.36
N LYS A 148 1.21 -5.16 -28.85
CA LYS A 148 0.33 -6.08 -28.10
C LYS A 148 1.03 -7.30 -27.51
N PRO A 149 1.92 -8.04 -28.23
CA PRO A 149 2.61 -9.21 -27.69
C PRO A 149 3.54 -8.88 -26.52
N LEU A 150 4.15 -7.69 -26.50
CA LEU A 150 5.12 -7.27 -25.49
C LEU A 150 4.48 -6.58 -24.28
N ARG A 151 3.19 -6.25 -24.30
CA ARG A 151 2.50 -5.54 -23.21
C ARG A 151 2.60 -6.26 -21.86
N SER A 152 2.60 -7.60 -21.84
CA SER A 152 2.75 -8.37 -20.60
C SER A 152 4.15 -8.21 -19.98
N LYS A 153 5.21 -8.25 -20.83
CA LYS A 153 6.61 -8.02 -20.40
C LYS A 153 6.76 -6.58 -19.89
N ALA A 154 6.23 -5.59 -20.62
CA ALA A 154 6.26 -4.18 -20.20
C ALA A 154 5.52 -3.95 -18.87
N ASN A 155 4.36 -4.57 -18.67
CA ASN A 155 3.62 -4.47 -17.41
C ASN A 155 4.38 -5.11 -16.24
N ALA A 156 5.07 -6.22 -16.47
CA ALA A 156 5.94 -6.83 -15.45
C ALA A 156 7.06 -5.88 -15.02
N VAL A 157 7.70 -5.17 -15.97
CA VAL A 157 8.74 -4.17 -15.66
C VAL A 157 8.17 -3.00 -14.85
N ILE A 158 6.98 -2.49 -15.21
CA ILE A 158 6.34 -1.40 -14.47
C ILE A 158 6.03 -1.82 -13.03
N ASN A 159 5.49 -3.03 -12.83
CA ASN A 159 5.21 -3.54 -11.49
C ASN A 159 6.49 -3.78 -10.68
N LEU A 160 7.55 -4.27 -11.33
CA LEU A 160 8.86 -4.44 -10.71
C LEU A 160 9.43 -3.09 -10.25
N MET A 161 9.39 -2.05 -11.09
CA MET A 161 9.86 -0.71 -10.73
C MET A 161 9.01 -0.07 -9.64
N GLY A 162 7.68 -0.28 -9.66
CA GLY A 162 6.78 0.16 -8.58
C GLY A 162 7.14 -0.46 -7.24
N SER A 163 7.41 -1.76 -7.23
CA SER A 163 7.82 -2.49 -6.02
C SER A 163 9.23 -2.06 -5.54
N ALA A 164 10.17 -1.83 -6.49
CA ALA A 164 11.50 -1.30 -6.16
C ALA A 164 11.41 0.10 -5.51
N GLY A 165 10.51 0.97 -6.02
CA GLY A 165 10.20 2.26 -5.39
C GLY A 165 9.68 2.10 -3.96
N GLY A 166 8.80 1.14 -3.71
CA GLY A 166 8.31 0.81 -2.36
C GLY A 166 9.45 0.39 -1.42
N ILE A 167 10.34 -0.50 -1.86
CA ILE A 167 11.52 -0.91 -1.08
C ILE A 167 12.43 0.30 -0.79
N LEU A 168 12.66 1.16 -1.78
CA LEU A 168 13.49 2.35 -1.61
C LEU A 168 12.94 3.28 -0.51
N VAL A 169 11.63 3.55 -0.51
CA VAL A 169 10.98 4.39 0.51
C VAL A 169 11.09 3.74 1.90
N LEU A 170 10.90 2.42 2.01
CA LEU A 170 11.06 1.70 3.27
C LEU A 170 12.52 1.71 3.76
N ALA A 171 13.49 1.56 2.86
CA ALA A 171 14.92 1.66 3.18
C ALA A 171 15.27 3.08 3.68
N LEU A 172 14.75 4.12 3.04
CA LEU A 172 14.87 5.49 3.54
C LEU A 172 14.23 5.65 4.93
N GLY A 173 13.08 5.01 5.17
CA GLY A 173 12.45 4.95 6.50
C GLY A 173 13.38 4.38 7.57
N MET A 174 14.18 3.35 7.25
CA MET A 174 15.19 2.82 8.18
C MET A 174 16.35 3.80 8.40
N VAL A 175 16.83 4.46 7.33
CA VAL A 175 17.91 5.46 7.43
C VAL A 175 17.50 6.63 8.33
N PHE A 176 16.28 7.13 8.17
CA PHE A 176 15.73 8.20 9.00
C PHE A 176 15.17 7.71 10.35
N ALA A 177 15.19 6.38 10.60
CA ALA A 177 14.65 5.74 11.80
C ALA A 177 13.20 6.20 12.13
N THR A 178 12.34 6.26 11.09
CA THR A 178 10.95 6.75 11.22
C THR A 178 10.09 5.87 12.14
N SER A 179 10.47 4.60 12.36
CA SER A 179 9.78 3.68 13.27
C SER A 179 10.20 3.81 14.74
N ALA A 180 11.28 4.54 15.03
CA ALA A 180 11.77 4.68 16.41
C ALA A 180 10.87 5.64 17.20
N VAL A 181 10.40 5.23 18.39
CA VAL A 181 9.53 6.06 19.25
C VAL A 181 10.16 7.41 19.56
N ARG A 182 11.48 7.46 19.77
CA ARG A 182 12.22 8.73 19.98
C ARG A 182 12.06 9.73 18.83
N ASN A 183 11.74 9.24 17.62
CA ASN A 183 11.54 10.03 16.42
C ASN A 183 10.06 10.22 16.06
N SER A 184 9.12 9.79 16.91
CA SER A 184 7.68 9.88 16.64
C SER A 184 7.19 11.32 16.42
N LEU A 185 7.91 12.31 17.00
CA LEU A 185 7.66 13.74 16.83
C LEU A 185 8.78 14.45 16.07
N MET A 186 9.58 13.74 15.28
CA MET A 186 10.64 14.34 14.48
C MET A 186 10.08 15.22 13.35
N SER A 187 10.88 16.17 12.88
CA SER A 187 10.58 16.89 11.64
C SER A 187 10.74 15.96 10.43
N TYR A 188 9.68 15.78 9.65
CA TYR A 188 9.69 14.97 8.41
C TYR A 188 10.22 15.73 7.19
N THR A 189 10.65 17.00 7.33
CA THR A 189 11.09 17.83 6.19
C THR A 189 12.24 17.20 5.42
N GLY A 190 13.26 16.69 6.09
CA GLY A 190 14.40 16.02 5.44
C GLY A 190 13.98 14.75 4.70
N TYR A 191 13.14 13.94 5.32
CA TYR A 191 12.63 12.70 4.74
C TYR A 191 11.78 12.96 3.48
N PHE A 192 10.81 13.88 3.56
CA PHE A 192 9.97 14.22 2.41
C PHE A 192 10.73 14.97 1.32
N ALA A 193 11.73 15.80 1.66
CA ALA A 193 12.59 16.45 0.69
C ALA A 193 13.41 15.44 -0.13
N VAL A 194 13.94 14.39 0.49
CA VAL A 194 14.66 13.32 -0.21
C VAL A 194 13.72 12.57 -1.16
N ILE A 195 12.51 12.20 -0.70
CA ILE A 195 11.52 11.53 -1.55
C ILE A 195 11.11 12.43 -2.73
N ALA A 196 10.79 13.69 -2.47
CA ALA A 196 10.45 14.67 -3.51
C ALA A 196 11.61 14.87 -4.50
N GLY A 197 12.85 14.90 -4.01
CA GLY A 197 14.05 14.96 -4.85
C GLY A 197 14.16 13.76 -5.79
N ILE A 198 13.95 12.54 -5.29
CA ILE A 198 13.93 11.31 -6.11
C ILE A 198 12.81 11.37 -7.14
N MET A 199 11.62 11.83 -6.77
CA MET A 199 10.50 12.02 -7.72
C MET A 199 10.87 13.00 -8.83
N LEU A 200 11.47 14.14 -8.50
CA LEU A 200 11.87 15.16 -9.47
C LEU A 200 12.99 14.69 -10.39
N VAL A 201 14.01 14.00 -9.84
CA VAL A 201 15.09 13.39 -10.64
C VAL A 201 14.53 12.35 -11.61
N SER A 202 13.65 11.48 -11.14
CA SER A 202 12.98 10.49 -11.98
C SER A 202 12.13 11.14 -13.07
N LEU A 203 11.43 12.25 -12.74
CA LEU A 203 10.67 13.03 -13.72
C LEU A 203 11.59 13.64 -14.79
N VAL A 204 12.72 14.22 -14.40
CA VAL A 204 13.70 14.79 -15.35
C VAL A 204 14.24 13.71 -16.29
N ILE A 205 14.64 12.55 -15.74
CA ILE A 205 15.08 11.40 -16.56
C ILE A 205 13.98 10.99 -17.54
N PHE A 206 12.73 10.85 -17.06
CA PHE A 206 11.59 10.52 -17.90
C PHE A 206 11.41 11.54 -19.04
N MET A 207 11.44 12.84 -18.75
CA MET A 207 11.25 13.91 -19.74
C MET A 207 12.38 13.97 -20.79
N LEU A 208 13.59 13.59 -20.39
CA LEU A 208 14.75 13.56 -21.31
C LEU A 208 14.77 12.30 -22.19
N THR A 209 14.26 11.18 -21.68
CA THR A 209 14.35 9.86 -22.35
C THR A 209 13.10 9.51 -23.13
N VAL A 210 11.91 9.83 -22.61
CA VAL A 210 10.63 9.42 -23.20
C VAL A 210 10.08 10.50 -24.14
N ARG A 211 10.13 10.20 -25.44
CA ARG A 211 9.52 11.02 -26.50
C ARG A 211 8.23 10.37 -26.99
N GLU A 212 7.14 10.56 -26.21
CA GLU A 212 5.84 9.92 -26.43
C GLU A 212 5.41 9.89 -27.90
N PRO A 213 5.40 11.02 -28.68
CA PRO A 213 4.93 10.99 -30.06
C PRO A 213 5.75 10.06 -30.95
N LYS A 214 7.10 10.07 -30.77
CA LYS A 214 8.01 9.24 -31.55
C LYS A 214 7.82 7.75 -31.24
N PHE A 215 7.70 7.40 -29.96
CA PHE A 215 7.52 6.00 -29.55
C PHE A 215 6.16 5.43 -29.98
N VAL A 216 5.11 6.26 -29.98
CA VAL A 216 3.80 5.85 -30.52
C VAL A 216 3.89 5.59 -32.02
N GLU A 217 4.56 6.48 -32.78
CA GLU A 217 4.76 6.31 -34.23
C GLU A 217 5.59 5.06 -34.56
N GLU A 218 6.69 4.85 -33.82
CA GLU A 218 7.53 3.64 -33.96
C GLU A 218 6.74 2.37 -33.64
N MET A 219 5.91 2.37 -32.59
CA MET A 219 5.05 1.24 -32.24
C MET A 219 4.06 0.92 -33.35
N HIS A 220 3.43 1.93 -33.95
CA HIS A 220 2.50 1.73 -35.07
C HIS A 220 3.22 1.19 -36.30
N ALA A 221 4.39 1.75 -36.66
CA ALA A 221 5.17 1.28 -37.81
C ALA A 221 5.61 -0.19 -37.63
N GLN A 222 6.13 -0.55 -36.46
CA GLN A 222 6.49 -1.94 -36.15
C GLN A 222 5.29 -2.88 -36.15
N SER A 223 4.15 -2.44 -35.60
CA SER A 223 2.94 -3.25 -35.59
C SER A 223 2.43 -3.54 -37.00
N GLN A 224 2.59 -2.60 -37.95
CA GLN A 224 2.28 -2.82 -39.37
C GLN A 224 3.27 -3.76 -40.03
N GLU A 225 4.57 -3.62 -39.78
CA GLU A 225 5.64 -4.46 -40.33
C GLU A 225 5.47 -5.94 -39.94
N TYR A 226 5.10 -6.20 -38.68
CA TYR A 226 4.83 -7.56 -38.18
C TYR A 226 3.42 -8.08 -38.50
N GLY A 227 2.60 -7.35 -39.28
CA GLY A 227 1.25 -7.75 -39.60
C GLY A 227 0.29 -7.86 -38.40
N LEU A 228 0.69 -7.26 -37.27
CA LEU A 228 -0.11 -7.14 -36.08
C LEU A 228 -1.09 -6.00 -36.28
N GLN A 229 -2.04 -6.17 -37.21
CA GLN A 229 -3.13 -5.22 -37.34
C GLN A 229 -3.80 -5.11 -35.97
N GLU A 230 -3.84 -3.91 -35.42
CA GLU A 230 -4.85 -3.61 -34.43
C GLU A 230 -6.17 -3.95 -35.11
N ALA A 231 -6.79 -5.05 -34.67
CA ALA A 231 -8.17 -5.30 -35.06
C ALA A 231 -8.89 -4.00 -34.69
N GLY A 232 -9.28 -3.26 -35.73
CA GLY A 232 -9.71 -1.90 -35.63
C GLY A 232 -10.67 -1.77 -34.47
N ASP A 233 -10.43 -0.77 -33.67
CA ASP A 233 -11.21 -0.37 -32.49
C ASP A 233 -12.65 -0.03 -32.89
N ASP A 234 -12.99 -0.15 -34.15
CA ASP A 234 -14.16 0.39 -34.79
C ASP A 234 -14.93 -0.59 -35.69
N THR A 235 -15.22 -1.76 -35.18
CA THR A 235 -16.48 -2.36 -35.56
C THR A 235 -17.49 -2.08 -34.44
N PRO A 236 -18.28 -0.99 -34.55
CA PRO A 236 -19.42 -0.79 -33.69
C PRO A 236 -20.42 -1.88 -34.06
N GLY A 237 -20.50 -2.95 -33.28
CA GLY A 237 -21.54 -3.90 -33.50
C GLY A 237 -21.41 -5.34 -33.06
N SER A 238 -20.30 -5.78 -32.43
CA SER A 238 -20.26 -7.13 -31.86
C SER A 238 -20.05 -7.15 -30.35
N THR A 239 -20.77 -6.33 -29.62
CA THR A 239 -20.90 -6.50 -28.17
C THR A 239 -21.81 -7.68 -27.90
N ARG A 240 -21.23 -8.87 -27.84
CA ARG A 240 -21.91 -10.01 -27.25
C ARG A 240 -22.15 -9.70 -25.79
N GLY A 241 -23.38 -9.33 -25.43
CA GLY A 241 -23.76 -9.14 -24.06
C GLY A 241 -23.45 -10.38 -23.23
N LEU A 242 -22.85 -10.18 -22.04
CA LEU A 242 -22.60 -11.28 -21.09
C LEU A 242 -23.87 -12.07 -20.82
N SER A 243 -23.76 -13.39 -20.83
CA SER A 243 -24.81 -14.30 -20.35
C SER A 243 -25.07 -14.03 -18.83
N ARG A 244 -26.23 -14.49 -18.35
CA ARG A 244 -26.55 -14.33 -16.90
C ARG A 244 -25.51 -14.99 -16.00
N GLY A 245 -24.94 -16.13 -16.39
CA GLY A 245 -23.90 -16.82 -15.64
C GLY A 245 -22.56 -16.06 -15.60
N GLU A 246 -22.18 -15.44 -16.72
CA GLU A 246 -20.97 -14.61 -16.82
C GLU A 246 -21.09 -13.33 -15.99
N LYS A 247 -22.27 -12.67 -15.99
CA LYS A 247 -22.56 -11.50 -15.13
C LYS A 247 -22.45 -11.83 -13.65
N VAL A 248 -22.98 -12.98 -13.24
CA VAL A 248 -22.87 -13.46 -11.84
C VAL A 248 -21.40 -13.75 -11.48
N SER A 249 -20.66 -14.41 -12.37
CA SER A 249 -19.23 -14.66 -12.16
C SER A 249 -18.44 -13.37 -12.07
N LEU A 250 -18.69 -12.37 -12.92
CA LEU A 250 -18.08 -11.05 -12.84
C LEU A 250 -18.38 -10.40 -11.49
N GLY A 251 -19.61 -10.42 -11.03
CA GLY A 251 -20.00 -9.89 -9.73
C GLY A 251 -19.22 -10.54 -8.58
N PHE A 252 -19.07 -11.86 -8.58
CA PHE A 252 -18.29 -12.57 -7.58
C PHE A 252 -16.78 -12.29 -7.67
N ILE A 253 -16.22 -12.14 -8.87
CA ILE A 253 -14.82 -11.74 -9.06
C ILE A 253 -14.59 -10.35 -8.49
N LEU A 254 -15.44 -9.37 -8.83
CA LEU A 254 -15.31 -7.99 -8.32
C LEU A 254 -15.50 -7.94 -6.79
N ALA A 255 -16.45 -8.69 -6.23
CA ALA A 255 -16.61 -8.83 -4.80
C ALA A 255 -15.36 -9.43 -4.13
N SER A 256 -14.79 -10.47 -4.71
CA SER A 256 -13.53 -11.07 -4.23
C SER A 256 -12.40 -10.06 -4.26
N ILE A 257 -12.29 -9.26 -5.34
CA ILE A 257 -11.30 -8.19 -5.46
C ILE A 257 -11.44 -7.18 -4.31
N VAL A 258 -12.64 -6.68 -4.06
CA VAL A 258 -12.90 -5.77 -2.94
C VAL A 258 -12.46 -6.40 -1.62
N LEU A 259 -12.85 -7.64 -1.36
CA LEU A 259 -12.59 -8.32 -0.09
C LEU A 259 -11.10 -8.56 0.16
N TRP A 260 -10.33 -9.11 -0.79
CA TRP A 260 -8.90 -9.30 -0.54
C TRP A 260 -8.12 -7.97 -0.52
N PHE A 261 -8.56 -6.94 -1.29
CA PHE A 261 -7.98 -5.61 -1.16
C PHE A 261 -8.27 -5.00 0.20
N MET A 262 -9.48 -5.19 0.76
CA MET A 262 -9.81 -4.74 2.12
C MET A 262 -8.92 -5.42 3.17
N GLY A 263 -8.72 -6.72 3.08
CA GLY A 263 -7.82 -7.44 3.99
C GLY A 263 -6.36 -6.99 3.88
N TYR A 264 -5.82 -6.98 2.67
CA TYR A 264 -4.42 -6.64 2.42
C TYR A 264 -4.10 -5.17 2.73
N ASN A 265 -4.95 -4.23 2.28
CA ASN A 265 -4.70 -2.80 2.49
C ASN A 265 -4.86 -2.37 3.96
N ALA A 266 -5.67 -3.05 4.76
CA ALA A 266 -5.72 -2.81 6.19
C ALA A 266 -4.35 -3.06 6.83
N VAL A 267 -3.74 -4.20 6.52
CA VAL A 267 -2.41 -4.54 7.05
C VAL A 267 -1.35 -3.58 6.51
N THR A 268 -1.26 -3.37 5.19
CA THR A 268 -0.21 -2.52 4.61
C THR A 268 -0.30 -1.06 5.04
N SER A 269 -1.50 -0.54 5.31
CA SER A 269 -1.70 0.85 5.75
C SER A 269 -1.53 1.06 7.25
N LYS A 270 -1.76 0.03 8.08
CA LYS A 270 -1.78 0.15 9.55
C LYS A 270 -0.68 -0.64 10.25
N TYR A 271 0.06 -1.49 9.52
CA TYR A 271 1.08 -2.34 10.13
C TYR A 271 2.21 -1.55 10.78
N SER A 272 2.60 -0.40 10.25
CA SER A 272 3.63 0.44 10.86
C SER A 272 3.25 0.84 12.28
N VAL A 273 2.01 1.32 12.45
CA VAL A 273 1.47 1.72 13.77
C VAL A 273 1.33 0.49 14.69
N TYR A 274 0.83 -0.62 14.14
CA TYR A 274 0.68 -1.88 14.87
C TYR A 274 2.03 -2.42 15.38
N ALA A 275 3.04 -2.44 14.50
CA ALA A 275 4.37 -2.95 14.83
C ALA A 275 5.06 -2.10 15.89
N SER A 276 4.93 -0.78 15.81
CA SER A 276 5.50 0.13 16.80
C SER A 276 4.80 0.03 18.16
N ASN A 277 3.45 -0.04 18.17
CA ASN A 277 2.66 0.08 19.40
C ASN A 277 2.31 -1.26 20.06
N ILE A 278 2.22 -2.35 19.32
CA ILE A 278 1.81 -3.66 19.84
C ILE A 278 2.97 -4.65 19.87
N LEU A 279 3.84 -4.62 18.86
CA LEU A 279 4.98 -5.56 18.77
C LEU A 279 6.27 -4.94 19.29
N HIS A 280 6.32 -3.61 19.46
CA HIS A 280 7.52 -2.85 19.82
C HIS A 280 8.73 -3.16 18.93
N LYS A 281 8.47 -3.33 17.61
CA LYS A 281 9.46 -3.75 16.60
C LYS A 281 9.48 -2.81 15.41
N ASP A 282 10.65 -2.76 14.74
CA ASP A 282 10.79 -2.04 13.47
C ASP A 282 9.95 -2.74 12.38
N PHE A 283 9.11 -1.95 11.70
CA PHE A 283 8.22 -2.43 10.64
C PHE A 283 8.87 -2.43 9.25
N ASN A 284 9.90 -1.62 9.03
CA ASN A 284 10.45 -1.40 7.69
C ASN A 284 11.05 -2.68 7.10
N LEU A 285 11.86 -3.40 7.89
CA LEU A 285 12.46 -4.66 7.45
C LEU A 285 11.41 -5.70 7.08
N THR A 286 10.36 -5.83 7.89
CA THR A 286 9.27 -6.79 7.68
C THR A 286 8.53 -6.48 6.36
N LEU A 287 8.24 -5.21 6.09
CA LEU A 287 7.60 -4.79 4.84
C LEU A 287 8.52 -4.95 3.62
N ILE A 288 9.83 -4.70 3.76
CA ILE A 288 10.81 -4.96 2.70
C ILE A 288 10.84 -6.45 2.34
N ILE A 289 10.83 -7.34 3.34
CA ILE A 289 10.79 -8.79 3.13
C ILE A 289 9.53 -9.19 2.36
N ALA A 290 8.36 -8.64 2.72
CA ALA A 290 7.12 -8.88 2.00
C ALA A 290 7.20 -8.44 0.53
N GLN A 291 7.74 -7.24 0.27
CA GLN A 291 7.90 -6.70 -1.07
C GLN A 291 8.91 -7.51 -1.89
N ALA A 292 10.05 -7.87 -1.32
CA ALA A 292 11.06 -8.70 -1.97
C ALA A 292 10.48 -10.08 -2.34
N ALA A 293 9.76 -10.72 -1.43
CA ALA A 293 9.09 -11.99 -1.66
C ALA A 293 8.05 -11.90 -2.79
N ALA A 294 7.27 -10.80 -2.85
CA ALA A 294 6.32 -10.55 -3.93
C ALA A 294 7.02 -10.43 -5.29
N ILE A 295 8.10 -9.64 -5.37
CA ILE A 295 8.88 -9.42 -6.59
C ILE A 295 9.43 -10.75 -7.13
N LEU A 296 10.07 -11.54 -6.27
CA LEU A 296 10.65 -12.82 -6.65
C LEU A 296 9.59 -13.84 -7.09
N SER A 297 8.35 -13.66 -6.63
CA SER A 297 7.25 -14.58 -6.93
C SER A 297 6.49 -14.25 -8.22
N TYR A 298 6.60 -13.03 -8.78
CA TYR A 298 5.83 -12.65 -9.97
C TYR A 298 6.07 -13.58 -11.16
N LEU A 299 7.32 -13.89 -11.48
CA LEU A 299 7.68 -14.75 -12.61
C LEU A 299 7.27 -16.22 -12.38
N PRO A 300 7.65 -16.88 -11.26
CA PRO A 300 7.23 -18.26 -10.98
C PRO A 300 5.70 -18.42 -10.96
N VAL A 301 4.99 -17.48 -10.36
CA VAL A 301 3.53 -17.51 -10.28
C VAL A 301 2.88 -17.39 -11.67
N GLY A 302 3.42 -16.54 -12.55
CA GLY A 302 2.95 -16.44 -13.93
C GLY A 302 3.08 -17.76 -14.67
N MET A 303 4.18 -18.49 -14.50
CA MET A 303 4.40 -19.82 -15.08
C MET A 303 3.45 -20.87 -14.50
N VAL A 304 3.23 -20.87 -13.18
CA VAL A 304 2.28 -21.79 -12.53
C VAL A 304 0.86 -21.52 -12.98
N ALA A 305 0.44 -20.26 -13.05
CA ALA A 305 -0.91 -19.88 -13.44
C ALA A 305 -1.24 -20.30 -14.88
N SER A 306 -0.27 -20.27 -15.79
CA SER A 306 -0.44 -20.71 -17.16
C SER A 306 -0.69 -22.24 -17.29
N ARG A 307 -0.20 -23.04 -16.32
CA ARG A 307 -0.34 -24.50 -16.29
C ARG A 307 -1.57 -24.97 -15.52
N VAL A 308 -1.80 -24.37 -14.34
CA VAL A 308 -2.82 -24.83 -13.38
C VAL A 308 -4.17 -24.14 -13.57
N GLY A 309 -4.17 -22.95 -14.18
CA GLY A 309 -5.34 -22.09 -14.34
C GLY A 309 -5.37 -20.95 -13.31
N ARG A 310 -5.97 -19.82 -13.71
CA ARG A 310 -5.96 -18.58 -12.92
C ARG A 310 -6.78 -18.68 -11.63
N LYS A 311 -7.99 -19.27 -11.71
CA LYS A 311 -8.86 -19.43 -10.54
C LYS A 311 -8.20 -20.21 -9.42
N LYS A 312 -7.58 -21.37 -9.73
CA LYS A 312 -6.91 -22.21 -8.74
C LYS A 312 -5.71 -21.49 -8.13
N THR A 313 -4.96 -20.75 -8.95
CA THR A 313 -3.80 -19.96 -8.48
C THR A 313 -4.25 -18.83 -7.55
N ILE A 314 -5.33 -18.10 -7.88
CA ILE A 314 -5.89 -17.07 -6.99
C ILE A 314 -6.36 -17.69 -5.68
N LEU A 315 -7.09 -18.80 -5.70
CA LEU A 315 -7.55 -19.50 -4.51
C LEU A 315 -6.37 -19.90 -3.59
N ALA A 316 -5.30 -20.45 -4.17
CA ALA A 316 -4.08 -20.75 -3.41
C ALA A 316 -3.46 -19.48 -2.80
N GLY A 317 -3.40 -18.39 -3.55
CA GLY A 317 -2.94 -17.09 -3.04
C GLY A 317 -3.79 -16.57 -1.89
N VAL A 318 -5.11 -16.65 -2.00
CA VAL A 318 -6.03 -16.20 -0.94
C VAL A 318 -5.90 -17.06 0.32
N VAL A 319 -5.73 -18.39 0.18
CA VAL A 319 -5.48 -19.29 1.32
C VAL A 319 -4.15 -18.95 2.01
N MET A 320 -3.08 -18.74 1.25
CA MET A 320 -1.78 -18.34 1.81
C MET A 320 -1.88 -17.00 2.55
N LEU A 321 -2.61 -16.03 1.98
CA LEU A 321 -2.81 -14.71 2.60
C LEU A 321 -3.61 -14.80 3.89
N THR A 322 -4.69 -15.59 3.89
CA THR A 322 -5.53 -15.84 5.07
C THR A 322 -4.73 -16.55 6.18
N ALA A 323 -3.92 -17.54 5.81
CA ALA A 323 -3.07 -18.25 6.75
C ALA A 323 -2.00 -17.32 7.35
N ALA A 324 -1.35 -16.49 6.52
CA ALA A 324 -0.34 -15.53 6.98
C ALA A 324 -0.93 -14.54 8.00
N PHE A 325 -2.09 -13.96 7.70
CA PHE A 325 -2.76 -13.03 8.61
C PHE A 325 -3.37 -13.74 9.82
N GLY A 326 -3.88 -14.95 9.64
CA GLY A 326 -4.40 -15.77 10.74
C GLY A 326 -3.32 -16.09 11.77
N VAL A 327 -2.13 -16.51 11.34
CA VAL A 327 -0.99 -16.74 12.25
C VAL A 327 -0.51 -15.41 12.86
N ALA A 328 -0.40 -14.35 12.06
CA ALA A 328 0.03 -13.04 12.55
C ALA A 328 -0.90 -12.48 13.65
N ALA A 329 -2.18 -12.84 13.65
CA ALA A 329 -3.15 -12.42 14.68
C ALA A 329 -2.80 -12.94 16.08
N PHE A 330 -2.07 -14.04 16.19
CA PHE A 330 -1.63 -14.63 17.47
C PHE A 330 -0.23 -14.16 17.89
N LEU A 331 0.47 -13.38 17.07
CA LEU A 331 1.80 -12.88 17.40
C LEU A 331 1.71 -11.60 18.25
N GLY A 332 2.52 -11.56 19.29
CA GLY A 332 2.66 -10.43 20.21
C GLY A 332 4.11 -10.01 20.38
N ASP A 333 4.37 -9.13 21.33
CA ASP A 333 5.69 -8.56 21.62
C ASP A 333 6.77 -9.63 21.86
N GLY A 334 6.46 -10.66 22.68
CA GLY A 334 7.37 -11.80 22.96
C GLY A 334 7.58 -12.78 21.80
N SER A 335 6.90 -12.60 20.65
CA SER A 335 7.00 -13.54 19.53
C SER A 335 8.31 -13.35 18.76
N PRO A 336 8.92 -14.45 18.22
CA PRO A 336 10.13 -14.36 17.41
C PRO A 336 9.89 -13.48 16.17
N THR A 337 10.74 -12.47 15.95
CA THR A 337 10.67 -11.59 14.77
C THR A 337 10.78 -12.37 13.46
N VAL A 338 11.53 -13.48 13.46
CA VAL A 338 11.66 -14.37 12.30
C VAL A 338 10.30 -14.92 11.87
N LEU A 339 9.43 -15.29 12.81
CA LEU A 339 8.10 -15.82 12.49
C LEU A 339 7.22 -14.75 11.82
N MET A 340 7.24 -13.51 12.33
CA MET A 340 6.54 -12.40 11.70
C MET A 340 7.07 -12.14 10.29
N ASN A 341 8.39 -12.12 10.11
CA ASN A 341 9.02 -11.95 8.80
C ASN A 341 8.64 -13.06 7.81
N CYS A 342 8.56 -14.33 8.28
CA CYS A 342 8.08 -15.45 7.47
C CYS A 342 6.61 -15.28 7.05
N MET A 343 5.75 -14.80 7.97
CA MET A 343 4.34 -14.54 7.64
C MET A 343 4.19 -13.41 6.62
N PHE A 344 4.98 -12.36 6.73
CA PHE A 344 4.98 -11.27 5.75
C PHE A 344 5.60 -11.67 4.41
N ALA A 345 6.63 -12.51 4.39
CA ALA A 345 7.13 -13.12 3.15
C ALA A 345 6.03 -13.96 2.47
N LEU A 346 5.32 -14.79 3.24
CA LEU A 346 4.19 -15.58 2.74
C LEU A 346 3.06 -14.67 2.22
N ALA A 347 2.75 -13.58 2.92
CA ALA A 347 1.76 -12.59 2.47
C ALA A 347 2.20 -11.90 1.17
N GLY A 348 3.49 -11.60 0.99
CA GLY A 348 4.05 -11.06 -0.24
C GLY A 348 3.91 -12.03 -1.43
N ILE A 349 4.27 -13.30 -1.25
CA ILE A 349 4.07 -14.37 -2.25
C ILE A 349 2.58 -14.50 -2.60
N ALA A 350 1.73 -14.54 -1.58
CA ALA A 350 0.29 -14.64 -1.73
C ALA A 350 -0.30 -13.47 -2.53
N TRP A 351 0.13 -12.24 -2.21
CA TRP A 351 -0.29 -11.04 -2.91
C TRP A 351 0.12 -11.04 -4.38
N ALA A 352 1.38 -11.42 -4.67
CA ALA A 352 1.85 -11.59 -6.05
C ALA A 352 1.01 -12.62 -6.81
N THR A 353 0.69 -13.74 -6.15
CA THR A 353 -0.12 -14.82 -6.71
C THR A 353 -1.54 -14.36 -7.07
N ILE A 354 -2.15 -13.50 -6.27
CA ILE A 354 -3.45 -12.91 -6.54
C ILE A 354 -3.35 -11.87 -7.65
N ASN A 355 -2.42 -10.92 -7.55
CA ASN A 355 -2.34 -9.74 -8.43
C ASN A 355 -2.03 -10.08 -9.89
N VAL A 356 -1.12 -11.03 -10.13
CA VAL A 356 -0.76 -11.47 -11.49
C VAL A 356 -1.99 -11.98 -12.24
N ASN A 357 -2.93 -12.60 -11.55
CA ASN A 357 -4.05 -13.34 -12.15
C ASN A 357 -5.39 -12.61 -12.11
N SER A 358 -5.58 -11.67 -11.17
CA SER A 358 -6.88 -11.05 -10.91
C SER A 358 -7.36 -10.16 -12.06
N PHE A 359 -6.51 -9.27 -12.56
CA PHE A 359 -6.85 -8.39 -13.69
C PHE A 359 -7.12 -9.17 -14.99
N PRO A 360 -6.21 -10.09 -15.43
CA PRO A 360 -6.48 -10.92 -16.58
C PRO A 360 -7.79 -11.70 -16.49
N MET A 361 -8.16 -12.20 -15.31
CA MET A 361 -9.41 -12.95 -15.11
C MET A 361 -10.67 -12.10 -15.35
N VAL A 362 -10.63 -10.82 -14.99
CA VAL A 362 -11.72 -9.87 -15.27
C VAL A 362 -11.83 -9.56 -16.76
N VAL A 363 -10.70 -9.28 -17.40
CA VAL A 363 -10.66 -8.88 -18.83
C VAL A 363 -10.98 -10.05 -19.76
N GLU A 364 -10.76 -11.28 -19.33
CA GLU A 364 -11.06 -12.49 -20.13
C GLU A 364 -12.56 -12.75 -20.30
N LEU A 365 -13.39 -12.17 -19.43
CA LEU A 365 -14.86 -12.22 -19.57
C LEU A 365 -15.40 -11.29 -20.67
N CYS A 366 -14.58 -10.35 -21.19
CA CYS A 366 -15.02 -9.41 -22.19
C CYS A 366 -14.76 -9.88 -23.61
N SER A 367 -15.65 -9.53 -24.54
CA SER A 367 -15.39 -9.56 -25.97
C SER A 367 -14.58 -8.33 -26.40
N GLY A 368 -13.70 -8.47 -27.40
CA GLY A 368 -12.61 -7.55 -27.77
C GLY A 368 -12.86 -6.04 -27.79
N GLY A 369 -14.10 -5.55 -27.92
CA GLY A 369 -14.41 -4.11 -27.90
C GLY A 369 -14.64 -3.50 -26.50
N ASP A 370 -14.82 -4.32 -25.44
CA ASP A 370 -15.23 -3.86 -24.12
C ASP A 370 -14.09 -3.90 -23.05
N VAL A 371 -12.85 -4.17 -23.45
CA VAL A 371 -11.68 -4.28 -22.53
C VAL A 371 -11.55 -3.06 -21.60
N GLY A 372 -11.74 -1.86 -22.12
CA GLY A 372 -11.67 -0.63 -21.33
C GLY A 372 -12.74 -0.57 -20.23
N ARG A 373 -13.95 -1.04 -20.50
CA ARG A 373 -15.04 -1.07 -19.52
C ARG A 373 -14.75 -2.05 -18.38
N TYR A 374 -14.25 -3.24 -18.70
CA TYR A 374 -13.91 -4.26 -17.68
C TYR A 374 -12.68 -3.87 -16.88
N THR A 375 -11.71 -3.24 -17.52
CA THR A 375 -10.59 -2.58 -16.84
C THR A 375 -11.09 -1.52 -15.85
N GLY A 376 -12.07 -0.70 -16.26
CA GLY A 376 -12.73 0.25 -15.39
C GLY A 376 -13.40 -0.41 -14.18
N PHE A 377 -14.12 -1.50 -14.36
CA PHE A 377 -14.72 -2.24 -13.24
C PHE A 377 -13.69 -2.79 -12.26
N TYR A 378 -12.58 -3.37 -12.76
CA TYR A 378 -11.48 -3.84 -11.92
C TYR A 378 -10.88 -2.71 -11.07
N TYR A 379 -10.54 -1.60 -11.72
CA TYR A 379 -9.93 -0.47 -11.00
C TYR A 379 -10.92 0.21 -10.06
N THR A 380 -12.18 0.34 -10.41
CA THR A 380 -13.21 0.89 -9.52
C THR A 380 -13.34 0.03 -8.26
N ALA A 381 -13.43 -1.29 -8.40
CA ALA A 381 -13.53 -2.20 -7.27
C ALA A 381 -12.27 -2.14 -6.37
N SER A 382 -11.09 -2.22 -6.96
CA SER A 382 -9.83 -2.20 -6.20
C SER A 382 -9.55 -0.86 -5.54
N MET A 383 -9.80 0.26 -6.22
CA MET A 383 -9.59 1.60 -5.68
C MET A 383 -10.63 1.96 -4.60
N ALA A 384 -11.89 1.58 -4.79
CA ALA A 384 -12.91 1.75 -3.75
C ALA A 384 -12.51 1.03 -2.46
N ALA A 385 -12.02 -0.21 -2.57
CA ALA A 385 -11.50 -0.94 -1.42
C ALA A 385 -10.30 -0.23 -0.78
N GLN A 386 -9.36 0.31 -1.57
CA GLN A 386 -8.19 1.03 -1.06
C GLN A 386 -8.55 2.31 -0.30
N VAL A 387 -9.59 3.02 -0.73
CA VAL A 387 -10.08 4.25 -0.07
C VAL A 387 -10.85 3.92 1.21
N VAL A 388 -11.75 2.94 1.16
CA VAL A 388 -12.62 2.59 2.29
C VAL A 388 -11.83 1.89 3.41
N THR A 389 -10.86 1.05 3.06
CA THR A 389 -10.17 0.20 4.03
C THR A 389 -9.45 0.95 5.14
N PRO A 390 -8.61 1.97 4.87
CA PRO A 390 -7.92 2.68 5.95
C PRO A 390 -8.87 3.37 6.94
N ILE A 391 -9.99 3.88 6.42
CA ILE A 391 -11.03 4.53 7.23
C ILE A 391 -11.72 3.50 8.11
N PHE A 392 -12.21 2.42 7.51
CA PHE A 392 -12.96 1.39 8.21
C PHE A 392 -12.09 0.59 9.19
N SER A 393 -10.89 0.20 8.80
CA SER A 393 -9.95 -0.49 9.68
C SER A 393 -9.47 0.42 10.82
N GLY A 394 -9.23 1.71 10.54
CA GLY A 394 -8.89 2.70 11.57
C GLY A 394 -10.01 2.83 12.60
N PHE A 395 -11.25 3.02 12.16
CA PHE A 395 -12.41 3.09 13.05
C PHE A 395 -12.55 1.85 13.94
N LEU A 396 -12.35 0.65 13.37
CA LEU A 396 -12.40 -0.59 14.17
C LEU A 396 -11.23 -0.68 15.16
N MET A 397 -10.03 -0.25 14.77
CA MET A 397 -8.88 -0.22 15.67
C MET A 397 -9.07 0.76 16.83
N ASP A 398 -9.69 1.92 16.57
CA ASP A 398 -10.01 2.91 17.60
C ASP A 398 -11.08 2.42 18.60
N LYS A 399 -12.05 1.61 18.13
CA LYS A 399 -13.15 1.12 18.97
C LYS A 399 -12.88 -0.21 19.69
N LEU A 400 -12.12 -1.11 19.04
CA LEU A 400 -11.89 -2.48 19.50
C LEU A 400 -10.42 -2.74 19.88
N GLY A 401 -9.57 -1.71 19.78
CA GLY A 401 -8.13 -1.81 20.00
C GLY A 401 -7.36 -2.27 18.75
N MET A 402 -6.06 -1.98 18.72
CA MET A 402 -5.19 -2.24 17.56
C MET A 402 -5.07 -3.73 17.20
N ARG A 403 -5.23 -4.64 18.17
CA ARG A 403 -5.16 -6.09 17.95
C ARG A 403 -6.20 -6.64 16.98
N VAL A 404 -7.24 -5.87 16.65
CA VAL A 404 -8.27 -6.25 15.65
C VAL A 404 -7.72 -6.29 14.20
N LEU A 405 -6.56 -5.69 13.91
CA LEU A 405 -6.00 -5.54 12.57
C LEU A 405 -5.88 -6.86 11.80
N PHE A 406 -5.18 -7.84 12.35
CA PHE A 406 -5.00 -9.14 11.70
C PHE A 406 -6.25 -10.02 11.68
N PRO A 407 -7.06 -10.12 12.75
CA PRO A 407 -8.37 -10.75 12.68
C PRO A 407 -9.28 -10.16 11.60
N TYR A 408 -9.33 -8.82 11.48
CA TYR A 408 -10.03 -8.14 10.39
C TYR A 408 -9.53 -8.63 9.02
N ALA A 409 -8.22 -8.55 8.78
CA ALA A 409 -7.64 -8.95 7.51
C ALA A 409 -7.90 -10.43 7.18
N CYS A 410 -7.80 -11.31 8.17
CA CYS A 410 -8.08 -12.74 8.04
C CYS A 410 -9.54 -12.99 7.64
N VAL A 411 -10.51 -12.33 8.29
CA VAL A 411 -11.94 -12.47 7.97
C VAL A 411 -12.22 -12.03 6.54
N PHE A 412 -11.73 -10.86 6.13
CA PHE A 412 -11.97 -10.35 4.77
C PHE A 412 -11.33 -11.21 3.69
N THR A 413 -10.11 -11.72 3.92
CA THR A 413 -9.47 -12.64 2.96
C THR A 413 -10.16 -14.01 2.94
N ALA A 414 -10.65 -14.52 4.06
CA ALA A 414 -11.46 -15.75 4.11
C ALA A 414 -12.79 -15.58 3.34
N LEU A 415 -13.46 -14.44 3.48
CA LEU A 415 -14.66 -14.14 2.71
C LEU A 415 -14.36 -14.04 1.20
N ALA A 416 -13.19 -13.50 0.82
CA ALA A 416 -12.73 -13.49 -0.57
C ALA A 416 -12.55 -14.91 -1.12
N PHE A 417 -12.05 -15.84 -0.31
CA PHE A 417 -11.98 -17.25 -0.70
C PHE A 417 -13.36 -17.82 -1.00
N VAL A 418 -14.33 -17.57 -0.10
CA VAL A 418 -15.71 -18.06 -0.27
C VAL A 418 -16.34 -17.50 -1.55
N THR A 419 -16.25 -16.19 -1.78
CA THR A 419 -16.81 -15.57 -2.99
C THR A 419 -16.15 -16.09 -4.26
N MET A 420 -14.84 -16.34 -4.24
CA MET A 420 -14.09 -16.85 -5.37
C MET A 420 -14.46 -18.31 -5.72
N LEU A 421 -14.92 -19.11 -4.79
CA LEU A 421 -15.41 -20.47 -5.06
C LEU A 421 -16.62 -20.46 -6.02
N PHE A 422 -17.51 -19.47 -5.89
CA PHE A 422 -18.71 -19.35 -6.73
C PHE A 422 -18.44 -18.86 -8.16
N VAL A 423 -17.24 -18.41 -8.46
CA VAL A 423 -16.84 -17.99 -9.81
C VAL A 423 -16.75 -19.22 -10.72
N LYS A 424 -17.51 -19.22 -11.83
CA LYS A 424 -17.54 -20.32 -12.79
C LYS A 424 -16.95 -19.98 -14.17
N HIS A 425 -16.77 -18.68 -14.47
CA HIS A 425 -16.32 -18.18 -15.78
C HIS A 425 -15.10 -17.26 -15.59
N GLY A 426 -14.32 -17.05 -16.64
CA GLY A 426 -13.11 -16.22 -16.61
C GLY A 426 -11.81 -16.99 -16.33
N ASP A 427 -11.87 -18.33 -16.23
CA ASP A 427 -10.71 -19.21 -16.02
C ASP A 427 -10.35 -19.92 -17.34
N SER A 428 -10.18 -19.17 -18.43
CA SER A 428 -9.68 -19.74 -19.66
C SER A 428 -8.19 -20.03 -19.54
N ARG A 429 -7.80 -21.25 -19.90
CA ARG A 429 -6.39 -21.59 -20.08
C ARG A 429 -5.89 -20.82 -21.30
N PRO A 430 -4.70 -20.19 -21.26
CA PRO A 430 -4.11 -19.65 -22.46
C PRO A 430 -4.06 -20.76 -23.51
N ILE A 431 -4.78 -20.57 -24.62
CA ILE A 431 -4.67 -21.47 -25.78
C ILE A 431 -3.21 -21.35 -26.22
N ALA A 432 -2.53 -22.49 -26.39
CA ALA A 432 -1.18 -22.55 -26.89
C ALA A 432 -1.08 -21.67 -28.15
N LYS A 433 -0.28 -20.62 -28.05
CA LYS A 433 -0.24 -19.55 -29.05
C LYS A 433 0.60 -20.01 -30.23
N LYS A 434 -0.03 -20.41 -31.30
CA LYS A 434 0.68 -20.78 -32.57
C LYS A 434 1.30 -19.61 -33.32
N GLY A 435 1.30 -18.40 -32.81
CA GLY A 435 1.86 -17.24 -33.53
C GLY A 435 2.72 -16.32 -32.69
N VAL A 436 2.70 -16.43 -31.36
CA VAL A 436 3.45 -15.55 -30.46
C VAL A 436 4.68 -16.26 -29.85
N GLU A 437 4.68 -17.59 -29.81
CA GLU A 437 5.88 -18.39 -29.47
C GLU A 437 6.99 -18.20 -30.50
N ALA A 438 6.66 -17.95 -31.78
CA ALA A 438 7.64 -17.66 -32.82
C ALA A 438 8.36 -16.30 -32.62
N LEU A 439 7.77 -15.37 -31.86
CA LEU A 439 8.40 -14.08 -31.51
C LEU A 439 9.25 -14.16 -30.22
N GLU A 440 8.95 -15.12 -29.34
CA GLU A 440 9.79 -15.37 -28.15
C GLU A 440 11.09 -16.11 -28.48
N ASP A 441 11.10 -16.92 -29.54
CA ASP A 441 12.31 -17.63 -30.03
C ASP A 441 13.23 -16.70 -30.82
N LEU A 442 12.75 -15.57 -31.34
CA LEU A 442 13.60 -14.56 -32.02
C LEU A 442 14.39 -13.65 -31.07
N ASP A 443 13.99 -13.59 -29.79
CA ASP A 443 14.70 -12.85 -28.74
C ASP A 443 15.70 -13.74 -27.95
N ALA A 444 15.89 -14.99 -28.35
CA ALA A 444 16.75 -15.97 -27.67
C ALA A 444 18.04 -16.30 -28.45
N ASP A 445 18.24 -15.76 -29.65
CA ASP A 445 19.47 -15.75 -30.43
C ASP A 445 20.04 -14.32 -30.45
#